data_1f1a6bc0a9562bbb9b1b5f60ec2f898a
#
_entry.id   1f1a6bc0a9562bbb9b1b5f60ec2f898a
#
_cell.length_a   1.000
_cell.length_b   1.000
_cell.length_c   1.000
_cell.angle_alpha   90.00
_cell.angle_beta   90.00
_cell.angle_gamma   90.00
#
_symmetry.space_group_name_H-M   'P 1'
#
loop_
_entity.id
_entity.type
_entity.pdbx_description
1 polymer ?
#
loop_
_entity_poly.entity_id
_entity_poly.type
_entity_poly.pdbx_seq_one_letter_code
_entity_poly.pdbx_strand_id
1 'polypeptide(L)'
;MSHIAGQGQHRSNSTRTNRAALIIVFVIVLAVALGIGAWFATHRTDGNGPAHAGVSDVALNKAKNTPKPVTEHHGNSPDCPDTDCIAMLVNGDLLFHEGLWSHFQGPNPNATDGTAFNFDPLFAPMKQYIQASDIAVCEFETPIAQRGGPYAAYPIFNIPPEVADAARNVGYNACTHATNHSWDQGADGIARLWDTLEANGIAQTGSYKTEADSTKPLVIDSPTGGGKLGLVTGTVSLNGMTADEDWQVDRLREDGDPNHDSDIQRAVDKANKAREQGADVVAIAMHSVQEYLDYADSWQISEAHELADTGAFDVIYGAGCHCAQPIENYNGTWIIYGLGNAVTESANTPETLVNNQGVTARIQFAGKKGVKGSWRVNRIDWVPTANVHQGNYQWCPISSDHPIGTCW
;
A
#
# COMPACT_ATOMS: atom_id res chain seq x y z
N MET A 1 0.79 -52.33 61.39
CA MET A 1 2.06 -51.91 62.01
C MET A 1 2.31 -50.52 61.51
N SER A 2 1.92 -49.58 62.21
CA SER A 2 2.59 -48.69 63.18
C SER A 2 3.47 -47.66 62.54
N HIS A 3 3.00 -46.45 62.64
CA HIS A 3 3.50 -45.25 63.36
C HIS A 3 4.31 -44.31 62.51
N ILE A 4 4.34 -42.97 62.61
CA ILE A 4 3.94 -41.94 63.57
C ILE A 4 3.94 -40.57 62.87
N ALA A 5 3.19 -39.67 63.46
CA ALA A 5 3.02 -38.23 63.06
C ALA A 5 4.27 -37.34 63.21
N GLY A 6 4.21 -36.22 62.59
CA GLY A 6 5.09 -35.06 62.81
C GLY A 6 4.45 -33.78 62.33
N GLN A 7 3.82 -33.02 63.25
CA GLN A 7 3.35 -31.65 63.05
C GLN A 7 4.54 -30.68 63.05
N GLY A 8 4.61 -29.80 62.11
CA GLY A 8 5.53 -28.66 62.08
C GLY A 8 4.77 -27.39 61.71
N GLN A 9 4.55 -26.54 62.72
CA GLN A 9 3.99 -25.20 62.59
C GLN A 9 4.95 -24.32 61.77
N HIS A 10 4.47 -23.68 60.69
CA HIS A 10 5.13 -22.55 60.10
C HIS A 10 4.31 -21.28 60.28
N ARG A 11 4.94 -20.34 61.00
CA ARG A 11 4.45 -18.99 61.27
C ARG A 11 4.40 -18.17 59.99
N SER A 12 3.30 -17.44 59.86
CA SER A 12 3.10 -16.34 58.93
C SER A 12 4.08 -15.16 59.19
N ASN A 13 4.91 -14.82 58.22
CA ASN A 13 5.63 -13.55 58.18
C ASN A 13 5.90 -13.16 56.70
N SER A 14 4.86 -12.66 56.01
CA SER A 14 5.08 -12.15 54.62
C SER A 14 4.16 -11.02 54.20
N THR A 15 3.58 -10.22 55.12
CA THR A 15 2.68 -9.13 54.71
C THR A 15 3.27 -7.71 54.86
N ARG A 16 4.49 -7.54 55.39
CA ARG A 16 5.08 -6.19 55.52
C ARG A 16 6.04 -5.78 54.41
N THR A 17 6.65 -6.70 53.71
CA THR A 17 7.62 -6.41 52.63
C THR A 17 6.99 -5.97 51.33
N ASN A 18 5.78 -6.42 51.02
CA ASN A 18 5.13 -6.09 49.73
C ASN A 18 4.53 -4.67 49.69
N ARG A 19 4.19 -4.07 50.83
CA ARG A 19 3.66 -2.69 50.84
C ARG A 19 4.74 -1.64 50.63
N ALA A 20 5.93 -1.85 51.15
CA ALA A 20 7.06 -0.94 50.94
C ALA A 20 7.56 -0.97 49.52
N ALA A 21 7.62 -2.15 48.86
CA ALA A 21 8.02 -2.28 47.45
C ALA A 21 6.99 -1.64 46.51
N LEU A 22 5.70 -1.76 46.76
CA LEU A 22 4.64 -1.13 45.97
C LEU A 22 4.67 0.41 46.08
N ILE A 23 4.94 0.95 47.27
CA ILE A 23 5.05 2.40 47.45
C ILE A 23 6.27 2.96 46.75
N ILE A 24 7.40 2.26 46.75
CA ILE A 24 8.63 2.68 46.07
C ILE A 24 8.43 2.71 44.51
N VAL A 25 7.76 1.68 43.97
CA VAL A 25 7.45 1.64 42.53
C VAL A 25 6.50 2.77 42.11
N PHE A 26 5.48 3.06 42.95
CA PHE A 26 4.53 4.15 42.68
C PHE A 26 5.20 5.54 42.75
N VAL A 27 6.13 5.75 43.68
CA VAL A 27 6.89 7.01 43.76
C VAL A 27 7.86 7.19 42.61
N ILE A 28 8.49 6.11 42.15
CA ILE A 28 9.38 6.15 40.97
C ILE A 28 8.58 6.45 39.70
N VAL A 29 7.42 5.83 39.49
CA VAL A 29 6.56 6.10 38.33
C VAL A 29 6.06 7.55 38.34
N LEU A 30 5.68 8.07 39.51
CA LEU A 30 5.23 9.47 39.64
C LEU A 30 6.39 10.46 39.39
N ALA A 31 7.60 10.15 39.82
CA ALA A 31 8.78 10.98 39.60
C ALA A 31 9.19 11.00 38.13
N VAL A 32 9.08 9.87 37.41
CA VAL A 32 9.35 9.78 35.99
C VAL A 32 8.27 10.55 35.19
N ALA A 33 7.00 10.42 35.56
CA ALA A 33 5.92 11.17 34.91
C ALA A 33 6.03 12.69 35.11
N LEU A 34 6.43 13.14 36.30
CA LEU A 34 6.67 14.54 36.59
C LEU A 34 7.96 15.07 35.94
N GLY A 35 8.98 14.23 35.82
CA GLY A 35 10.23 14.55 35.12
C GLY A 35 10.02 14.75 33.62
N ILE A 36 9.23 13.89 32.99
CA ILE A 36 8.87 13.98 31.56
C ILE A 36 8.00 15.21 31.34
N GLY A 37 7.00 15.48 32.19
CA GLY A 37 6.18 16.69 32.10
C GLY A 37 6.98 17.99 32.25
N ALA A 38 7.98 18.02 33.16
CA ALA A 38 8.87 19.18 33.34
C ALA A 38 9.84 19.34 32.17
N TRP A 39 10.32 18.23 31.58
CA TRP A 39 11.17 18.27 30.40
C TRP A 39 10.46 18.86 29.19
N PHE A 40 9.19 18.47 28.93
CA PHE A 40 8.36 19.06 27.89
C PHE A 40 8.00 20.54 28.15
N ALA A 41 7.90 20.96 29.41
CA ALA A 41 7.59 22.36 29.74
C ALA A 41 8.79 23.29 29.61
N THR A 42 10.03 22.81 29.82
CA THR A 42 11.27 23.62 29.79
C THR A 42 12.00 23.57 28.45
N HIS A 43 11.63 22.67 27.53
CA HIS A 43 12.22 22.55 26.18
C HIS A 43 11.28 23.02 25.08
N ARG A 44 10.38 23.96 25.37
CA ARG A 44 9.81 24.80 24.32
C ARG A 44 10.91 25.76 23.85
N THR A 45 11.76 25.29 22.98
CA THR A 45 12.61 26.16 22.18
C THR A 45 11.73 26.87 21.19
N ASP A 46 11.76 28.17 21.22
CA ASP A 46 11.18 29.03 20.19
C ASP A 46 11.68 28.56 18.84
N GLY A 47 10.70 28.16 18.00
CA GLY A 47 10.97 27.49 16.76
C GLY A 47 11.61 28.40 15.72
N ASN A 48 12.69 27.94 15.20
CA ASN A 48 13.12 28.09 13.83
C ASN A 48 13.81 26.76 13.40
N GLY A 49 13.10 25.66 13.57
CA GLY A 49 13.34 24.47 12.77
C GLY A 49 12.63 24.64 11.43
N PRO A 50 13.05 23.95 10.36
CA PRO A 50 12.32 24.00 9.11
C PRO A 50 10.87 23.67 9.44
N ALA A 51 9.98 24.57 9.06
CA ALA A 51 8.56 24.38 9.24
C ALA A 51 8.26 23.00 8.64
N HIS A 52 7.77 22.09 9.47
CA HIS A 52 7.02 20.97 8.98
C HIS A 52 5.93 21.59 8.12
N ALA A 53 6.06 21.51 6.82
CA ALA A 53 5.03 21.93 5.89
C ALA A 53 3.79 21.21 6.37
N GLY A 54 2.88 21.96 6.99
CA GLY A 54 1.79 21.36 7.71
C GLY A 54 0.98 20.53 6.76
N VAL A 55 0.90 19.23 7.06
CA VAL A 55 -0.03 18.27 6.47
C VAL A 55 -1.46 18.83 6.37
N SER A 56 -1.78 19.85 7.18
CA SER A 56 -3.03 20.57 7.18
C SER A 56 -3.40 21.29 5.88
N ASP A 57 -2.46 21.75 5.09
CA ASP A 57 -2.81 22.60 3.95
C ASP A 57 -2.99 21.80 2.66
N VAL A 58 -2.39 20.63 2.53
CA VAL A 58 -2.59 19.72 1.39
C VAL A 58 -3.80 18.81 1.63
N ALA A 59 -4.00 18.33 2.85
CA ALA A 59 -5.17 17.53 3.22
C ALA A 59 -6.48 18.34 3.28
N LEU A 60 -6.42 19.65 3.39
CA LEU A 60 -7.58 20.51 3.63
C LEU A 60 -8.01 21.36 2.45
N ASN A 61 -7.54 21.12 1.24
CA ASN A 61 -8.31 21.53 0.06
C ASN A 61 -9.56 20.66 -0.10
N LYS A 62 -10.24 20.55 1.00
CA LYS A 62 -11.28 19.64 1.41
C LYS A 62 -12.61 19.86 0.71
N ALA A 63 -12.79 20.88 -0.07
CA ALA A 63 -14.16 21.30 -0.36
C ALA A 63 -14.49 21.45 -1.83
N LYS A 64 -13.55 21.31 -2.74
CA LYS A 64 -13.85 21.53 -4.17
C LYS A 64 -13.75 20.33 -5.07
N ASN A 65 -13.17 19.21 -4.58
CA ASN A 65 -13.01 18.00 -5.35
C ASN A 65 -13.71 16.82 -4.69
N THR A 66 -15.00 16.94 -4.42
CA THR A 66 -15.81 15.72 -4.36
C THR A 66 -15.66 15.08 -5.73
N PRO A 67 -15.17 13.82 -5.86
CA PRO A 67 -15.11 13.18 -7.13
C PRO A 67 -16.52 13.18 -7.69
N LYS A 68 -16.77 13.96 -8.72
CA LYS A 68 -17.97 13.74 -9.51
C LYS A 68 -17.82 12.34 -10.08
N PRO A 69 -18.90 11.57 -10.18
CA PRO A 69 -18.86 10.34 -10.95
C PRO A 69 -18.26 10.70 -12.29
N VAL A 70 -17.05 10.22 -12.56
CA VAL A 70 -16.36 10.60 -13.77
C VAL A 70 -16.85 9.62 -14.82
N THR A 71 -17.69 10.11 -15.70
CA THR A 71 -18.28 9.33 -16.79
C THR A 71 -17.44 9.36 -18.06
N GLU A 72 -16.27 10.01 -18.04
CA GLU A 72 -15.44 10.22 -19.22
C GLU A 72 -14.02 9.75 -19.01
N HIS A 73 -13.45 9.10 -20.02
CA HIS A 73 -12.04 8.75 -20.10
C HIS A 73 -11.20 10.03 -20.23
N HIS A 74 -10.09 10.12 -19.50
CA HIS A 74 -9.40 11.38 -19.26
C HIS A 74 -8.10 11.58 -20.03
N GLY A 75 -7.69 10.65 -20.89
CA GLY A 75 -6.49 10.80 -21.68
C GLY A 75 -6.49 12.11 -22.49
N ASN A 76 -7.48 12.31 -23.32
CA ASN A 76 -7.66 13.52 -24.14
C ASN A 76 -8.97 14.26 -23.80
N SER A 77 -9.33 14.32 -22.53
CA SER A 77 -10.54 15.00 -22.09
C SER A 77 -10.43 16.52 -22.18
N PRO A 78 -11.56 17.25 -22.17
CA PRO A 78 -11.56 18.72 -22.14
C PRO A 78 -10.79 19.33 -20.96
N ASP A 79 -10.56 18.55 -19.89
CA ASP A 79 -9.78 18.96 -18.71
C ASP A 79 -8.26 18.81 -18.92
N CYS A 80 -7.83 18.27 -20.05
CA CYS A 80 -6.41 18.16 -20.39
C CYS A 80 -5.88 19.55 -20.81
N PRO A 81 -4.91 20.12 -20.05
CA PRO A 81 -4.40 21.47 -20.34
C PRO A 81 -3.39 21.54 -21.47
N ASP A 82 -2.87 20.38 -21.92
CA ASP A 82 -1.88 20.25 -22.95
C ASP A 82 -2.40 19.45 -24.16
N THR A 83 -1.50 19.11 -25.10
CA THR A 83 -1.87 18.34 -26.28
C THR A 83 -2.33 16.94 -25.92
N ASP A 84 -1.66 16.31 -24.93
CA ASP A 84 -1.90 14.94 -24.51
C ASP A 84 -1.96 14.85 -22.99
N CYS A 85 -2.78 13.92 -22.48
CA CYS A 85 -2.82 13.58 -21.07
C CYS A 85 -2.89 12.07 -20.86
N ILE A 86 -2.36 11.64 -19.72
CA ILE A 86 -2.49 10.27 -19.19
C ILE A 86 -3.12 10.38 -17.80
N ALA A 87 -4.19 9.67 -17.55
CA ALA A 87 -4.79 9.54 -16.23
C ALA A 87 -4.46 8.16 -15.64
N MET A 88 -3.63 8.12 -14.62
CA MET A 88 -3.29 6.93 -13.85
C MET A 88 -4.07 6.93 -12.54
N LEU A 89 -4.72 5.81 -12.21
CA LEU A 89 -5.30 5.60 -10.89
C LEU A 89 -4.46 4.58 -10.14
N VAL A 90 -4.23 4.88 -8.86
CA VAL A 90 -3.59 3.99 -7.90
C VAL A 90 -4.44 3.92 -6.64
N ASN A 91 -4.45 2.78 -6.00
CA ASN A 91 -4.92 2.59 -4.64
C ASN A 91 -3.98 1.62 -3.91
N GLY A 92 -4.20 1.44 -2.60
CA GLY A 92 -3.28 0.66 -1.78
C GLY A 92 -3.47 -0.85 -1.92
N ASP A 93 -3.16 -1.53 -0.86
CA ASP A 93 -2.96 -2.97 -0.80
C ASP A 93 -4.25 -3.76 -1.04
N LEU A 94 -4.17 -4.75 -1.91
CA LEU A 94 -5.13 -5.85 -1.99
C LEU A 94 -4.67 -6.94 -1.01
N LEU A 95 -5.16 -6.87 0.23
CA LEU A 95 -4.75 -7.71 1.35
C LEU A 95 -5.91 -8.60 1.83
N PHE A 96 -5.96 -9.83 1.35
CA PHE A 96 -7.07 -10.75 1.56
C PHE A 96 -6.82 -11.73 2.73
N HIS A 97 -7.52 -11.55 3.84
CA HIS A 97 -7.55 -12.47 4.98
C HIS A 97 -8.67 -13.49 4.87
N GLU A 98 -8.65 -14.52 5.73
CA GLU A 98 -9.58 -15.66 5.66
C GLU A 98 -11.05 -15.25 5.84
N GLY A 99 -11.35 -14.36 6.76
CA GLY A 99 -12.72 -13.90 6.99
C GLY A 99 -13.29 -13.21 5.75
N LEU A 100 -12.46 -12.44 5.04
CA LEU A 100 -12.86 -11.76 3.83
C LEU A 100 -13.24 -12.78 2.74
N TRP A 101 -12.36 -13.73 2.38
CA TRP A 101 -12.70 -14.69 1.32
C TRP A 101 -13.79 -15.67 1.73
N SER A 102 -13.87 -16.06 3.00
CA SER A 102 -14.93 -16.94 3.51
C SER A 102 -16.31 -16.33 3.34
N HIS A 103 -16.41 -14.99 3.45
CA HIS A 103 -17.66 -14.26 3.23
C HIS A 103 -18.14 -14.31 1.77
N PHE A 104 -17.21 -14.36 0.83
CA PHE A 104 -17.49 -14.37 -0.60
C PHE A 104 -17.46 -15.77 -1.24
N GLN A 105 -17.61 -16.82 -0.45
CA GLN A 105 -17.77 -18.17 -0.99
C GLN A 105 -19.04 -18.29 -1.82
N GLY A 106 -18.92 -18.90 -2.97
CA GLY A 106 -20.03 -19.14 -3.87
C GLY A 106 -19.61 -19.11 -5.35
N PRO A 107 -20.46 -19.62 -6.25
CA PRO A 107 -20.13 -19.60 -7.65
C PRO A 107 -20.04 -18.17 -8.16
N ASN A 108 -18.99 -17.87 -8.88
CA ASN A 108 -18.86 -16.60 -9.60
C ASN A 108 -19.73 -16.68 -10.89
N PRO A 109 -20.79 -15.85 -11.02
CA PRO A 109 -21.67 -15.90 -12.20
C PRO A 109 -20.95 -15.49 -13.50
N ASN A 110 -19.82 -14.80 -13.40
CA ASN A 110 -19.00 -14.37 -14.54
C ASN A 110 -17.93 -15.39 -14.91
N ALA A 111 -17.71 -16.42 -14.10
CA ALA A 111 -16.72 -17.47 -14.37
C ALA A 111 -17.37 -18.67 -15.07
N THR A 112 -16.68 -19.24 -16.03
CA THR A 112 -17.10 -20.42 -16.77
C THR A 112 -16.59 -21.74 -16.16
N ASP A 113 -15.71 -21.64 -15.16
CA ASP A 113 -15.01 -22.76 -14.55
C ASP A 113 -15.58 -23.22 -13.20
N GLY A 114 -16.67 -22.61 -12.73
CA GLY A 114 -17.32 -22.98 -11.47
C GLY A 114 -16.53 -22.58 -10.23
N THR A 115 -15.87 -21.43 -10.25
CA THR A 115 -15.03 -20.91 -9.17
C THR A 115 -15.76 -20.88 -7.82
N ALA A 116 -15.00 -21.12 -6.73
CA ALA A 116 -15.55 -21.19 -5.37
C ALA A 116 -15.78 -19.82 -4.71
N PHE A 117 -15.31 -18.72 -5.32
CA PHE A 117 -15.41 -17.38 -4.76
C PHE A 117 -15.90 -16.37 -5.81
N ASN A 118 -16.66 -15.38 -5.34
CA ASN A 118 -17.10 -14.27 -6.16
C ASN A 118 -16.82 -12.95 -5.44
N PHE A 119 -15.72 -12.29 -5.81
CA PHE A 119 -15.33 -11.00 -5.25
C PHE A 119 -15.87 -9.79 -6.04
N ASP A 120 -16.57 -9.99 -7.16
CA ASP A 120 -17.14 -8.88 -7.94
C ASP A 120 -18.00 -7.91 -7.10
N PRO A 121 -18.83 -8.37 -6.14
CA PRO A 121 -19.61 -7.46 -5.31
C PRO A 121 -18.75 -6.56 -4.41
N LEU A 122 -17.59 -7.05 -3.94
CA LEU A 122 -16.66 -6.28 -3.13
C LEU A 122 -16.00 -5.16 -3.94
N PHE A 123 -15.63 -5.45 -5.18
CA PHE A 123 -14.97 -4.50 -6.08
C PHE A 123 -15.95 -3.56 -6.80
N ALA A 124 -17.22 -3.92 -6.90
CA ALA A 124 -18.20 -3.16 -7.68
C ALA A 124 -18.28 -1.66 -7.34
N PRO A 125 -18.21 -1.22 -6.06
CA PRO A 125 -18.23 0.20 -5.73
C PRO A 125 -16.99 0.98 -6.22
N MET A 126 -15.85 0.32 -6.42
CA MET A 126 -14.63 0.93 -6.95
C MET A 126 -14.74 1.26 -8.44
N LYS A 127 -15.62 0.58 -9.15
CA LYS A 127 -15.69 0.58 -10.62
C LYS A 127 -15.73 1.97 -11.23
N GLN A 128 -16.53 2.87 -10.65
CA GLN A 128 -16.66 4.24 -11.14
C GLN A 128 -15.35 5.03 -11.07
N TYR A 129 -14.51 4.76 -10.08
CA TYR A 129 -13.20 5.42 -9.92
C TYR A 129 -12.16 4.81 -10.84
N ILE A 130 -12.09 3.48 -10.88
CA ILE A 130 -11.14 2.72 -11.70
C ILE A 130 -11.34 3.03 -13.18
N GLN A 131 -12.60 2.97 -13.66
CA GLN A 131 -12.92 3.24 -15.05
C GLN A 131 -12.89 4.72 -15.46
N ALA A 132 -12.72 5.62 -14.50
CA ALA A 132 -12.47 7.03 -14.76
C ALA A 132 -11.03 7.36 -15.13
N SER A 133 -10.16 6.37 -15.23
CA SER A 133 -8.74 6.52 -15.52
C SER A 133 -8.36 5.75 -16.78
N ASP A 134 -7.31 6.16 -17.45
CA ASP A 134 -6.78 5.46 -18.62
C ASP A 134 -6.07 4.17 -18.19
N ILE A 135 -5.28 4.27 -17.11
CA ILE A 135 -4.49 3.18 -16.56
C ILE A 135 -4.81 3.08 -15.07
N ALA A 136 -5.39 1.96 -14.66
CA ALA A 136 -5.65 1.66 -13.27
C ALA A 136 -4.68 0.59 -12.79
N VAL A 137 -3.94 0.91 -11.73
CA VAL A 137 -2.89 0.06 -11.15
C VAL A 137 -3.33 -0.40 -9.77
N CYS A 138 -3.35 -1.73 -9.55
CA CYS A 138 -3.50 -2.30 -8.21
C CYS A 138 -2.15 -2.65 -7.60
N GLU A 139 -2.11 -2.77 -6.27
CA GLU A 139 -1.03 -3.44 -5.58
C GLU A 139 -1.52 -4.81 -5.11
N PHE A 140 -0.95 -5.87 -5.71
CA PHE A 140 -1.29 -7.24 -5.37
C PHE A 140 -0.33 -7.70 -4.29
N GLU A 141 -0.71 -7.50 -3.02
CA GLU A 141 0.22 -7.65 -1.91
C GLU A 141 0.61 -9.09 -1.64
N THR A 142 -0.30 -10.03 -1.87
CA THR A 142 -0.13 -11.42 -1.45
C THR A 142 -0.09 -12.41 -2.63
N PRO A 143 0.64 -13.53 -2.50
CA PRO A 143 0.65 -14.56 -3.53
C PRO A 143 -0.70 -15.27 -3.67
N ILE A 144 -0.93 -15.80 -4.85
CA ILE A 144 -2.15 -16.51 -5.25
C ILE A 144 -1.93 -18.03 -5.18
N ALA A 145 -2.92 -18.73 -4.65
CA ALA A 145 -3.00 -20.20 -4.66
C ALA A 145 -3.46 -20.76 -6.02
N GLN A 146 -3.38 -22.05 -6.16
CA GLN A 146 -4.11 -22.76 -7.22
C GLN A 146 -5.62 -22.68 -6.94
N ARG A 147 -6.46 -22.69 -7.99
CA ARG A 147 -7.90 -22.85 -7.82
C ARG A 147 -8.21 -24.12 -7.03
N GLY A 148 -9.04 -24.00 -5.99
CA GLY A 148 -9.32 -25.10 -5.07
C GLY A 148 -8.33 -25.22 -3.90
N GLY A 149 -7.34 -24.36 -3.81
CA GLY A 149 -6.41 -24.26 -2.68
C GLY A 149 -5.21 -25.22 -2.74
N PRO A 150 -4.54 -25.44 -1.59
CA PRO A 150 -4.90 -24.91 -0.27
C PRO A 150 -4.74 -23.39 -0.16
N TYR A 151 -5.67 -22.74 0.52
CA TYR A 151 -5.61 -21.32 0.82
C TYR A 151 -5.01 -21.09 2.20
N ALA A 152 -4.33 -19.94 2.37
CA ALA A 152 -3.75 -19.53 3.65
C ALA A 152 -3.81 -18.01 3.80
N ALA A 153 -4.02 -17.58 5.05
CA ALA A 153 -3.99 -16.18 5.46
C ALA A 153 -2.71 -15.87 6.26
N TYR A 154 -2.72 -14.72 6.95
CA TYR A 154 -1.63 -14.30 7.82
C TYR A 154 -1.10 -15.44 8.71
N PRO A 155 0.23 -15.58 8.92
CA PRO A 155 1.27 -14.66 8.44
C PRO A 155 1.86 -15.03 7.05
N ILE A 156 1.53 -16.17 6.48
CA ILE A 156 2.07 -16.66 5.20
C ILE A 156 0.90 -16.88 4.26
N PHE A 157 0.69 -15.89 3.41
CA PHE A 157 -0.49 -15.85 2.54
C PHE A 157 -0.42 -16.80 1.34
N ASN A 158 -1.59 -17.24 0.91
CA ASN A 158 -1.83 -17.99 -0.33
C ASN A 158 -3.33 -17.84 -0.67
N ILE A 159 -3.72 -16.75 -1.33
CA ILE A 159 -5.11 -16.33 -1.43
C ILE A 159 -5.84 -16.94 -2.64
N PRO A 160 -7.20 -16.93 -2.67
CA PRO A 160 -7.95 -17.41 -3.82
C PRO A 160 -7.63 -16.64 -5.11
N PRO A 161 -7.39 -17.32 -6.25
CA PRO A 161 -7.04 -16.68 -7.52
C PRO A 161 -8.20 -15.85 -8.12
N GLU A 162 -9.42 -16.05 -7.67
CA GLU A 162 -10.62 -15.30 -8.08
C GLU A 162 -10.53 -13.80 -7.73
N VAL A 163 -9.59 -13.42 -6.86
CA VAL A 163 -9.26 -12.00 -6.60
C VAL A 163 -8.74 -11.32 -7.88
N ALA A 164 -7.90 -12.02 -8.67
CA ALA A 164 -7.42 -11.50 -9.94
C ALA A 164 -8.52 -11.38 -10.99
N ASP A 165 -9.49 -12.33 -10.99
CA ASP A 165 -10.66 -12.25 -11.86
C ASP A 165 -11.49 -11.00 -11.54
N ALA A 166 -11.76 -10.73 -10.27
CA ALA A 166 -12.48 -9.54 -9.82
C ALA A 166 -11.71 -8.23 -10.10
N ALA A 167 -10.40 -8.23 -9.89
CA ALA A 167 -9.55 -7.09 -10.24
C ALA A 167 -9.65 -6.76 -11.74
N ARG A 168 -9.62 -7.78 -12.59
CA ARG A 168 -9.84 -7.60 -14.03
C ARG A 168 -11.24 -7.09 -14.35
N ASN A 169 -12.27 -7.68 -13.75
CA ASN A 169 -13.69 -7.36 -14.01
C ASN A 169 -14.03 -5.91 -13.62
N VAL A 170 -13.43 -5.38 -12.56
CA VAL A 170 -13.64 -4.00 -12.13
C VAL A 170 -12.92 -3.00 -13.02
N GLY A 171 -11.81 -3.41 -13.69
CA GLY A 171 -11.12 -2.61 -14.70
C GLY A 171 -9.65 -2.31 -14.44
N TYR A 172 -9.00 -2.97 -13.46
CA TYR A 172 -7.55 -2.87 -13.35
C TYR A 172 -6.89 -3.46 -14.58
N ASN A 173 -5.90 -2.75 -15.11
CA ASN A 173 -5.14 -3.16 -16.28
C ASN A 173 -3.65 -3.35 -16.01
N ALA A 174 -3.20 -2.98 -14.82
CA ALA A 174 -1.86 -3.29 -14.34
C ALA A 174 -1.86 -3.55 -12.82
N CYS A 175 -0.90 -4.32 -12.32
CA CYS A 175 -0.63 -4.48 -10.89
C CYS A 175 0.88 -4.47 -10.61
N THR A 176 1.24 -3.89 -9.45
CA THR A 176 2.53 -4.07 -8.80
C THR A 176 2.43 -5.21 -7.78
N HIS A 177 3.53 -5.93 -7.57
CA HIS A 177 3.60 -7.02 -6.61
C HIS A 177 5.02 -7.24 -6.04
N ALA A 178 5.80 -6.17 -5.90
CA ALA A 178 6.99 -6.17 -5.05
C ALA A 178 6.57 -5.71 -3.66
N THR A 179 6.25 -6.64 -2.78
CA THR A 179 5.71 -6.44 -1.45
C THR A 179 6.45 -7.27 -0.41
N ASN A 180 6.22 -7.01 0.87
CA ASN A 180 6.77 -7.83 1.95
C ASN A 180 6.27 -9.29 1.91
N HIS A 181 5.13 -9.56 1.26
CA HIS A 181 4.54 -10.90 1.09
C HIS A 181 4.88 -11.57 -0.25
N SER A 182 5.65 -10.94 -1.13
CA SER A 182 5.99 -11.51 -2.45
C SER A 182 6.61 -12.91 -2.38
N TRP A 183 7.32 -13.20 -1.29
CA TRP A 183 8.03 -14.47 -1.12
C TRP A 183 7.32 -15.50 -0.24
N ASP A 184 6.12 -15.24 0.24
CA ASP A 184 5.37 -16.13 1.15
C ASP A 184 5.21 -17.58 0.63
N GLN A 185 5.16 -17.75 -0.67
CA GLN A 185 5.03 -19.04 -1.33
C GLN A 185 6.24 -19.35 -2.24
N GLY A 186 7.37 -18.66 -2.03
CA GLY A 186 8.60 -18.84 -2.79
C GLY A 186 8.43 -18.61 -4.30
N ALA A 187 9.35 -19.15 -5.09
CA ALA A 187 9.34 -19.00 -6.53
C ALA A 187 8.05 -19.57 -7.19
N ASP A 188 7.47 -20.62 -6.64
CA ASP A 188 6.22 -21.18 -7.12
C ASP A 188 5.03 -20.24 -6.91
N GLY A 189 5.04 -19.48 -5.81
CA GLY A 189 4.04 -18.45 -5.53
C GLY A 189 4.11 -17.31 -6.54
N ILE A 190 5.33 -16.83 -6.81
CA ILE A 190 5.58 -15.82 -7.84
C ILE A 190 5.10 -16.32 -9.21
N ALA A 191 5.44 -17.54 -9.57
CA ALA A 191 5.03 -18.10 -10.87
C ALA A 191 3.50 -18.17 -11.00
N ARG A 192 2.80 -18.63 -9.97
CA ARG A 192 1.33 -18.69 -9.98
C ARG A 192 0.68 -17.31 -10.08
N LEU A 193 1.17 -16.35 -9.32
CA LEU A 193 0.68 -14.95 -9.38
C LEU A 193 0.86 -14.40 -10.79
N TRP A 194 2.06 -14.56 -11.34
CA TRP A 194 2.41 -14.11 -12.69
C TRP A 194 1.47 -14.72 -13.75
N ASP A 195 1.33 -16.05 -13.75
CA ASP A 195 0.50 -16.76 -14.72
C ASP A 195 -0.99 -16.37 -14.58
N THR A 196 -1.46 -16.13 -13.35
CA THR A 196 -2.86 -15.74 -13.09
C THR A 196 -3.14 -14.33 -13.58
N LEU A 197 -2.26 -13.37 -13.32
CA LEU A 197 -2.41 -12.00 -13.80
C LEU A 197 -2.32 -11.92 -15.33
N GLU A 198 -1.38 -12.66 -15.93
CA GLU A 198 -1.24 -12.78 -17.39
C GLU A 198 -2.50 -13.38 -18.04
N ALA A 199 -3.04 -14.46 -17.47
CA ALA A 199 -4.29 -15.07 -17.95
C ALA A 199 -5.49 -14.12 -17.88
N ASN A 200 -5.48 -13.20 -16.92
CA ASN A 200 -6.47 -12.15 -16.77
C ASN A 200 -6.18 -10.90 -17.66
N GLY A 201 -5.08 -10.90 -18.41
CA GLY A 201 -4.68 -9.75 -19.23
C GLY A 201 -4.32 -8.51 -18.42
N ILE A 202 -3.85 -8.70 -17.18
CA ILE A 202 -3.37 -7.65 -16.30
C ILE A 202 -1.84 -7.56 -16.48
N ALA A 203 -1.35 -6.40 -16.87
CA ALA A 203 0.08 -6.14 -16.96
C ALA A 203 0.69 -6.10 -15.56
N GLN A 204 1.97 -6.48 -15.40
CA GLN A 204 2.52 -6.68 -14.06
C GLN A 204 4.02 -6.43 -13.97
N THR A 205 4.47 -6.06 -12.76
CA THR A 205 5.88 -5.88 -12.42
C THR A 205 6.09 -6.02 -10.92
N GLY A 206 7.31 -6.41 -10.51
CA GLY A 206 7.71 -6.41 -9.09
C GLY A 206 8.30 -7.73 -8.60
N SER A 207 7.78 -8.88 -9.03
CA SER A 207 8.42 -10.17 -8.83
C SER A 207 8.41 -10.98 -10.13
N TYR A 208 9.34 -11.91 -10.33
CA TYR A 208 9.65 -12.44 -11.66
C TYR A 208 9.91 -13.92 -11.66
N LYS A 209 9.48 -14.61 -12.74
CA LYS A 209 9.73 -16.04 -12.99
C LYS A 209 11.13 -16.30 -13.51
N THR A 210 11.73 -15.34 -14.21
CA THR A 210 13.06 -15.46 -14.80
C THR A 210 13.86 -14.16 -14.64
N GLU A 211 15.18 -14.28 -14.61
CA GLU A 211 16.07 -13.12 -14.59
C GLU A 211 15.87 -12.22 -15.82
N ALA A 212 15.60 -12.81 -16.97
CA ALA A 212 15.33 -12.06 -18.18
C ALA A 212 14.06 -11.18 -18.07
N ASP A 213 13.05 -11.63 -17.33
CA ASP A 213 11.84 -10.83 -17.08
C ASP A 213 12.11 -9.69 -16.10
N SER A 214 12.97 -9.93 -15.10
CA SER A 214 13.31 -8.89 -14.10
C SER A 214 14.03 -7.68 -14.69
N THR A 215 14.66 -7.83 -15.85
CA THR A 215 15.37 -6.74 -16.52
C THR A 215 14.51 -5.98 -17.51
N LYS A 216 13.28 -6.44 -17.79
CA LYS A 216 12.34 -5.78 -18.69
C LYS A 216 11.57 -4.68 -17.95
N PRO A 217 11.49 -3.47 -18.50
CA PRO A 217 10.59 -2.47 -17.94
C PRO A 217 9.15 -2.81 -18.30
N LEU A 218 8.21 -2.45 -17.43
CA LEU A 218 6.80 -2.44 -17.77
C LEU A 218 6.43 -1.10 -18.40
N VAL A 219 5.96 -1.12 -19.65
CA VAL A 219 5.45 0.05 -20.36
C VAL A 219 4.02 -0.22 -20.83
N ILE A 220 3.10 0.64 -20.46
CA ILE A 220 1.67 0.49 -20.69
C ILE A 220 1.22 1.62 -21.62
N ASP A 221 0.58 1.27 -22.73
CA ASP A 221 -0.05 2.26 -23.61
C ASP A 221 -1.36 2.75 -22.96
N SER A 222 -1.56 4.07 -22.91
CA SER A 222 -2.85 4.63 -22.56
C SER A 222 -3.90 4.20 -23.60
N PRO A 223 -5.01 3.58 -23.19
CA PRO A 223 -6.06 3.15 -24.12
C PRO A 223 -6.67 4.28 -24.92
N THR A 224 -6.62 5.50 -24.41
CA THR A 224 -7.08 6.71 -25.09
C THR A 224 -6.07 7.29 -26.07
N GLY A 225 -4.87 6.70 -26.14
CA GLY A 225 -3.80 7.15 -27.03
C GLY A 225 -3.02 8.37 -26.54
N GLY A 226 -3.28 8.84 -25.30
CA GLY A 226 -2.66 10.02 -24.71
C GLY A 226 -1.16 9.90 -24.46
N GLY A 227 -0.60 8.69 -24.45
CA GLY A 227 0.83 8.43 -24.24
C GLY A 227 1.09 7.07 -23.61
N LYS A 228 2.29 6.87 -23.04
CA LYS A 228 2.73 5.63 -22.43
C LYS A 228 3.22 5.87 -21.00
N LEU A 229 2.82 4.99 -20.08
CA LEU A 229 3.28 4.95 -18.70
C LEU A 229 4.33 3.85 -18.53
N GLY A 230 5.50 4.19 -18.01
CA GLY A 230 6.44 3.26 -17.41
C GLY A 230 6.11 3.04 -15.95
N LEU A 231 6.12 1.79 -15.49
CA LEU A 231 5.83 1.44 -14.09
C LEU A 231 6.99 0.65 -13.51
N VAL A 232 7.51 1.13 -12.37
CA VAL A 232 8.57 0.51 -11.58
C VAL A 232 8.04 0.30 -10.17
N THR A 233 8.58 -0.66 -9.44
CA THR A 233 8.19 -0.91 -8.04
C THR A 233 9.36 -1.50 -7.26
N GLY A 234 9.28 -1.49 -5.93
CA GLY A 234 10.21 -2.19 -5.07
C GLY A 234 9.71 -2.25 -3.63
N THR A 235 10.15 -3.28 -2.91
CA THR A 235 9.84 -3.47 -1.49
C THR A 235 11.08 -3.42 -0.61
N VAL A 236 10.95 -2.83 0.57
CA VAL A 236 12.04 -2.76 1.55
C VAL A 236 12.34 -4.14 2.16
N SER A 237 11.34 -4.97 2.37
CA SER A 237 11.45 -6.23 3.14
C SER A 237 10.75 -7.39 2.44
N LEU A 238 11.09 -8.61 2.86
CA LEU A 238 10.37 -9.86 2.59
C LEU A 238 10.01 -10.55 3.91
N ASN A 239 9.65 -9.78 4.95
CA ASN A 239 9.26 -10.31 6.26
C ASN A 239 10.32 -11.25 6.87
N GLY A 240 11.62 -10.93 6.67
CA GLY A 240 12.73 -11.75 7.14
C GLY A 240 13.01 -12.98 6.29
N MET A 241 12.27 -13.21 5.22
CA MET A 241 12.58 -14.25 4.23
C MET A 241 13.63 -13.76 3.23
N THR A 242 14.28 -14.73 2.57
CA THR A 242 15.27 -14.46 1.52
C THR A 242 14.83 -15.15 0.25
N ALA A 243 14.75 -14.43 -0.85
CA ALA A 243 14.53 -15.00 -2.16
C ALA A 243 15.73 -15.87 -2.58
N ASP A 244 15.50 -16.88 -3.39
CA ASP A 244 16.58 -17.76 -3.85
C ASP A 244 17.61 -16.98 -4.68
N GLU A 245 17.13 -15.99 -5.45
CA GLU A 245 17.94 -15.10 -6.27
C GLU A 245 17.47 -13.66 -6.12
N ASP A 246 18.39 -12.70 -6.06
CA ASP A 246 18.08 -11.28 -5.80
C ASP A 246 17.24 -10.60 -6.91
N TRP A 247 17.23 -11.17 -8.11
CA TRP A 247 16.42 -10.67 -9.22
C TRP A 247 14.93 -11.07 -9.13
N GLN A 248 14.57 -12.00 -8.25
CA GLN A 248 13.19 -12.55 -8.20
C GLN A 248 12.18 -11.55 -7.66
N VAL A 249 12.60 -10.60 -6.83
CA VAL A 249 11.74 -9.53 -6.31
C VAL A 249 12.48 -8.20 -6.38
N ASP A 250 11.83 -7.18 -6.90
CA ASP A 250 12.37 -5.82 -6.88
C ASP A 250 12.46 -5.30 -5.45
N ARG A 251 13.64 -4.86 -5.07
CA ARG A 251 13.94 -4.40 -3.72
C ARG A 251 14.27 -2.91 -3.70
N LEU A 252 13.91 -2.29 -2.56
CA LEU A 252 14.32 -0.95 -2.15
C LEU A 252 14.75 -1.06 -0.67
N ARG A 253 15.91 -1.66 -0.41
CA ARG A 253 16.39 -1.89 0.96
C ARG A 253 16.80 -0.59 1.62
N GLU A 254 16.66 -0.54 2.96
CA GLU A 254 16.97 0.66 3.76
C GLU A 254 18.41 1.13 3.60
N ASP A 255 18.64 2.43 3.75
CA ASP A 255 19.98 3.01 3.87
C ASP A 255 20.78 2.27 4.97
N GLY A 256 22.01 1.90 4.63
CA GLY A 256 22.86 1.05 5.46
C GLY A 256 22.82 -0.44 5.10
N ASP A 257 21.87 -0.94 4.32
CA ASP A 257 21.98 -2.25 3.68
C ASP A 257 23.05 -2.19 2.57
N PRO A 258 23.95 -3.18 2.47
CA PRO A 258 25.00 -3.15 1.45
C PRO A 258 24.51 -3.16 0.01
N ASN A 259 23.24 -3.50 -0.21
CA ASN A 259 22.61 -3.51 -1.54
C ASN A 259 21.74 -2.29 -1.83
N HIS A 260 21.60 -1.35 -0.89
CA HIS A 260 20.74 -0.16 -1.05
C HIS A 260 21.03 0.58 -2.37
N ASP A 261 22.28 1.04 -2.58
CA ASP A 261 22.67 1.76 -3.79
C ASP A 261 22.36 0.97 -5.08
N SER A 262 22.54 -0.36 -5.02
CA SER A 262 22.25 -1.23 -6.18
C SER A 262 20.75 -1.39 -6.43
N ASP A 263 19.92 -1.33 -5.40
CA ASP A 263 18.46 -1.38 -5.52
C ASP A 263 17.94 -0.09 -6.19
N ILE A 264 18.41 1.08 -5.70
CA ILE A 264 18.12 2.38 -6.33
C ILE A 264 18.56 2.39 -7.80
N GLN A 265 19.79 1.94 -8.07
CA GLN A 265 20.30 1.91 -9.45
C GLN A 265 19.47 0.99 -10.37
N ARG A 266 19.03 -0.19 -9.87
CA ARG A 266 18.15 -1.07 -10.63
C ARG A 266 16.81 -0.41 -10.96
N ALA A 267 16.21 0.30 -10.00
CA ALA A 267 14.97 1.05 -10.23
C ALA A 267 15.15 2.14 -11.28
N VAL A 268 16.23 2.89 -11.19
CA VAL A 268 16.59 3.93 -12.18
C VAL A 268 16.86 3.33 -13.56
N ASP A 269 17.57 2.21 -13.64
CA ASP A 269 17.84 1.52 -14.92
C ASP A 269 16.54 1.03 -15.58
N LYS A 270 15.58 0.52 -14.81
CA LYS A 270 14.24 0.16 -15.32
C LYS A 270 13.49 1.38 -15.84
N ALA A 271 13.51 2.48 -15.10
CA ALA A 271 12.89 3.74 -15.51
C ALA A 271 13.48 4.24 -16.83
N ASN A 272 14.81 4.23 -16.95
CA ASN A 272 15.51 4.64 -18.19
C ASN A 272 15.17 3.73 -19.36
N LYS A 273 15.17 2.40 -19.17
CA LYS A 273 14.74 1.44 -20.19
C LYS A 273 13.28 1.65 -20.61
N ALA A 274 12.38 1.97 -19.66
CA ALA A 274 11.00 2.30 -19.99
C ALA A 274 10.92 3.52 -20.89
N ARG A 275 11.71 4.56 -20.62
CA ARG A 275 11.78 5.74 -21.47
C ARG A 275 12.38 5.43 -22.86
N GLU A 276 13.39 4.56 -22.93
CA GLU A 276 13.95 4.10 -24.21
C GLU A 276 12.91 3.34 -25.05
N GLN A 277 11.96 2.65 -24.38
CA GLN A 277 10.82 1.99 -25.05
C GLN A 277 9.63 2.92 -25.30
N GLY A 278 9.81 4.22 -25.06
CA GLY A 278 8.86 5.27 -25.39
C GLY A 278 7.87 5.61 -24.28
N ALA A 279 8.16 5.28 -23.01
CA ALA A 279 7.39 5.79 -21.91
C ALA A 279 7.49 7.33 -21.85
N ASP A 280 6.36 7.98 -21.86
CA ASP A 280 6.23 9.44 -21.77
C ASP A 280 6.34 9.90 -20.31
N VAL A 281 5.85 9.09 -19.38
CA VAL A 281 5.94 9.27 -17.92
C VAL A 281 6.37 7.97 -17.26
N VAL A 282 7.04 8.06 -16.09
CA VAL A 282 7.44 6.91 -15.30
C VAL A 282 7.01 7.12 -13.85
N ALA A 283 6.28 6.16 -13.31
CA ALA A 283 5.89 6.09 -11.90
C ALA A 283 6.66 4.98 -11.18
N ILE A 284 6.92 5.16 -9.88
CA ILE A 284 7.45 4.11 -9.01
C ILE A 284 6.54 3.89 -7.81
N ALA A 285 6.25 2.62 -7.51
CA ALA A 285 5.58 2.17 -6.30
C ALA A 285 6.62 1.75 -5.25
N MET A 286 6.52 2.31 -4.04
CA MET A 286 7.34 1.96 -2.88
C MET A 286 6.50 1.15 -1.89
N HIS A 287 6.82 -0.11 -1.67
CA HIS A 287 6.16 -0.90 -0.64
C HIS A 287 6.93 -0.80 0.68
N SER A 288 6.43 0.06 1.58
CA SER A 288 6.95 0.27 2.93
C SER A 288 6.43 -0.80 3.88
N VAL A 289 7.20 -1.12 4.94
CA VAL A 289 6.78 -2.08 5.97
C VAL A 289 6.69 -1.48 7.37
N GLN A 290 6.81 -0.15 7.50
CA GLN A 290 6.51 0.51 8.77
C GLN A 290 4.99 0.67 8.86
N GLU A 291 4.34 -0.38 9.36
CA GLU A 291 2.90 -0.51 9.40
C GLU A 291 2.24 0.41 10.42
N TYR A 292 0.98 0.78 10.16
CA TYR A 292 0.04 1.43 11.08
C TYR A 292 0.42 2.84 11.53
N LEU A 293 1.25 3.54 10.75
CA LEU A 293 1.54 4.94 10.94
C LEU A 293 0.75 5.79 9.91
N ASP A 294 0.03 6.81 10.37
CA ASP A 294 -0.68 7.77 9.53
C ASP A 294 0.22 8.92 9.03
N TYR A 295 1.53 8.77 9.21
CA TYR A 295 2.58 9.66 8.72
C TYR A 295 3.74 8.85 8.15
N ALA A 296 4.47 9.41 7.21
CA ALA A 296 5.67 8.78 6.68
C ALA A 296 6.80 8.87 7.71
N ASP A 297 7.46 7.75 7.97
CA ASP A 297 8.63 7.73 8.84
C ASP A 297 9.87 8.32 8.15
N SER A 298 10.96 8.48 8.91
CA SER A 298 12.17 9.13 8.40
C SER A 298 12.85 8.33 7.28
N TRP A 299 12.77 7.00 7.32
CA TRP A 299 13.31 6.15 6.28
C TRP A 299 12.50 6.33 4.98
N GLN A 300 11.18 6.22 5.08
CA GLN A 300 10.28 6.34 3.94
C GLN A 300 10.43 7.71 3.25
N ILE A 301 10.60 8.79 4.05
CA ILE A 301 10.87 10.12 3.51
C ILE A 301 12.23 10.17 2.81
N SER A 302 13.29 9.64 3.43
CA SER A 302 14.65 9.63 2.86
C SER A 302 14.69 8.88 1.53
N GLU A 303 14.11 7.70 1.48
CA GLU A 303 14.04 6.86 0.30
C GLU A 303 13.28 7.53 -0.85
N ALA A 304 12.11 8.10 -0.55
CA ALA A 304 11.31 8.81 -1.55
C ALA A 304 12.04 10.05 -2.10
N HIS A 305 12.74 10.79 -1.22
CA HIS A 305 13.55 11.95 -1.65
C HIS A 305 14.73 11.52 -2.50
N GLU A 306 15.43 10.44 -2.14
CA GLU A 306 16.53 9.90 -2.93
C GLU A 306 16.06 9.47 -4.32
N LEU A 307 14.97 8.73 -4.42
CA LEU A 307 14.36 8.37 -5.70
C LEU A 307 13.96 9.61 -6.52
N ALA A 308 13.39 10.62 -5.88
CA ALA A 308 13.02 11.87 -6.54
C ALA A 308 14.25 12.63 -7.08
N ASP A 309 15.32 12.69 -6.30
CA ASP A 309 16.57 13.39 -6.67
C ASP A 309 17.31 12.71 -7.84
N THR A 310 17.02 11.43 -8.13
CA THR A 310 17.52 10.77 -9.36
C THR A 310 16.98 11.40 -10.64
N GLY A 311 15.81 12.06 -10.58
CA GLY A 311 15.10 12.62 -11.74
C GLY A 311 14.57 11.56 -12.71
N ALA A 312 14.56 10.28 -12.33
CA ALA A 312 14.09 9.18 -13.17
C ALA A 312 12.56 9.03 -13.17
N PHE A 313 11.90 9.50 -12.12
CA PHE A 313 10.48 9.28 -11.84
C PHE A 313 9.69 10.60 -11.87
N ASP A 314 8.50 10.58 -12.48
CA ASP A 314 7.58 11.72 -12.52
C ASP A 314 6.66 11.76 -11.30
N VAL A 315 6.42 10.61 -10.69
CA VAL A 315 5.64 10.46 -9.46
C VAL A 315 6.11 9.23 -8.68
N ILE A 316 6.06 9.35 -7.36
CA ILE A 316 6.34 8.27 -6.41
C ILE A 316 5.06 8.03 -5.61
N TYR A 317 4.67 6.78 -5.41
CA TYR A 317 3.55 6.45 -4.53
C TYR A 317 3.86 5.22 -3.69
N GLY A 318 3.29 5.18 -2.47
CA GLY A 318 3.60 4.16 -1.48
C GLY A 318 2.39 3.36 -1.04
N ALA A 319 2.67 2.13 -0.62
CA ALA A 319 1.75 1.18 -0.03
C ALA A 319 2.45 0.37 1.07
N GLY A 320 1.81 -0.64 1.67
CA GLY A 320 2.37 -1.51 2.70
C GLY A 320 2.38 -0.93 4.12
N CYS A 321 2.21 0.38 4.29
CA CYS A 321 2.02 0.98 5.63
C CYS A 321 0.62 0.70 6.21
N HIS A 322 -0.32 0.23 5.40
CA HIS A 322 -1.73 -0.03 5.72
C HIS A 322 -2.51 1.18 6.26
N CYS A 323 -1.98 2.37 6.08
CA CYS A 323 -2.56 3.65 6.49
C CYS A 323 -2.47 4.66 5.36
N ALA A 324 -3.47 5.54 5.28
CA ALA A 324 -3.37 6.72 4.43
C ALA A 324 -2.35 7.69 5.01
N GLN A 325 -1.35 8.07 4.22
CA GLN A 325 -0.28 8.98 4.62
C GLN A 325 -0.27 10.25 3.77
N PRO A 326 0.51 11.27 4.15
CA PRO A 326 0.57 12.55 3.45
C PRO A 326 0.98 12.48 1.98
N ILE A 327 0.67 13.56 1.25
CA ILE A 327 1.14 13.82 -0.12
C ILE A 327 2.07 15.02 -0.06
N GLU A 328 3.25 14.89 -0.66
CA GLU A 328 4.27 15.93 -0.72
C GLU A 328 4.60 16.29 -2.17
N ASN A 329 5.01 17.53 -2.40
CA ASN A 329 5.71 17.93 -3.62
C ASN A 329 7.17 18.26 -3.26
N TYR A 330 8.07 17.34 -3.51
CA TYR A 330 9.48 17.48 -3.24
C TYR A 330 10.23 17.82 -4.52
N ASN A 331 10.82 19.01 -4.59
CA ASN A 331 11.58 19.51 -5.75
C ASN A 331 10.87 19.38 -7.11
N GLY A 332 9.52 19.36 -7.11
CA GLY A 332 8.71 19.19 -8.33
C GLY A 332 8.22 17.76 -8.58
N THR A 333 8.75 16.77 -7.87
CA THR A 333 8.24 15.39 -7.88
C THR A 333 7.16 15.22 -6.83
N TRP A 334 6.00 14.71 -7.24
CA TRP A 334 4.93 14.39 -6.29
C TRP A 334 5.15 13.03 -5.66
N ILE A 335 5.00 12.97 -4.34
CA ILE A 335 5.15 11.77 -3.51
C ILE A 335 3.85 11.56 -2.75
N ILE A 336 3.22 10.42 -2.94
CA ILE A 336 2.08 9.93 -2.15
C ILE A 336 2.64 8.86 -1.22
N TYR A 337 2.90 9.18 0.04
CA TYR A 337 3.64 8.29 0.93
C TYR A 337 2.93 6.98 1.25
N GLY A 338 1.62 7.01 1.46
CA GLY A 338 0.86 5.79 1.74
C GLY A 338 -0.58 5.87 1.24
N LEU A 339 -0.97 4.88 0.48
CA LEU A 339 -2.34 4.73 -0.02
C LEU A 339 -3.24 3.92 0.93
N GLY A 340 -2.66 3.30 1.97
CA GLY A 340 -3.37 2.42 2.89
C GLY A 340 -3.87 1.14 2.21
N ASN A 341 -4.96 0.57 2.71
CA ASN A 341 -5.54 -0.64 2.15
C ASN A 341 -6.67 -0.33 1.16
N ALA A 342 -6.55 -0.82 -0.07
CA ALA A 342 -7.66 -0.83 -1.01
C ALA A 342 -8.71 -1.85 -0.58
N VAL A 343 -8.30 -3.07 -0.26
CA VAL A 343 -9.17 -4.14 0.26
C VAL A 343 -8.50 -4.84 1.41
N THR A 344 -9.15 -4.90 2.56
CA THR A 344 -8.67 -5.63 3.74
C THR A 344 -9.79 -5.95 4.72
N GLU A 345 -9.54 -6.89 5.63
CA GLU A 345 -10.32 -7.10 6.85
C GLU A 345 -9.50 -6.85 8.13
N SER A 346 -8.29 -6.30 8.02
CA SER A 346 -7.29 -6.30 9.10
C SER A 346 -7.66 -5.50 10.34
N ALA A 347 -8.72 -4.69 10.31
CA ALA A 347 -9.09 -3.84 11.43
C ALA A 347 -10.50 -4.09 11.94
N ASN A 348 -10.59 -4.73 13.09
CA ASN A 348 -11.85 -5.08 13.76
C ASN A 348 -12.07 -4.33 15.07
N THR A 349 -11.14 -3.48 15.51
CA THR A 349 -11.24 -2.70 16.75
C THR A 349 -11.12 -1.20 16.47
N PRO A 350 -11.65 -0.34 17.37
CA PRO A 350 -11.51 1.11 17.21
C PRO A 350 -10.05 1.57 17.07
N GLU A 351 -9.12 0.89 17.73
CA GLU A 351 -7.70 1.23 17.73
C GLU A 351 -7.03 0.93 16.39
N THR A 352 -7.57 -0.04 15.64
CA THR A 352 -7.04 -0.47 14.35
C THR A 352 -7.86 0.01 13.16
N LEU A 353 -8.86 0.89 13.37
CA LEU A 353 -9.71 1.41 12.29
C LEU A 353 -8.93 2.14 11.19
N VAL A 354 -7.76 2.68 11.49
CA VAL A 354 -6.89 3.31 10.50
C VAL A 354 -6.46 2.34 9.38
N ASN A 355 -6.35 1.05 9.70
CA ASN A 355 -5.98 0.00 8.74
C ASN A 355 -7.11 -0.34 7.76
N ASN A 356 -8.34 0.05 8.08
CA ASN A 356 -9.48 -0.10 7.18
C ASN A 356 -9.64 1.10 6.24
N GLN A 357 -8.77 2.09 6.38
CA GLN A 357 -8.79 3.29 5.56
C GLN A 357 -7.74 3.23 4.47
N GLY A 358 -8.06 3.85 3.36
CA GLY A 358 -7.14 4.00 2.26
C GLY A 358 -7.43 5.26 1.46
N VAL A 359 -6.65 5.45 0.44
CA VAL A 359 -6.82 6.51 -0.55
C VAL A 359 -6.83 5.90 -1.94
N THR A 360 -7.82 6.24 -2.72
CA THR A 360 -7.78 6.04 -4.17
C THR A 360 -7.36 7.36 -4.80
N ALA A 361 -6.20 7.39 -5.43
CA ALA A 361 -5.63 8.58 -6.05
C ALA A 361 -5.64 8.45 -7.58
N ARG A 362 -6.06 9.51 -8.24
CA ARG A 362 -6.02 9.65 -9.69
C ARG A 362 -5.04 10.76 -10.04
N ILE A 363 -3.98 10.39 -10.76
CA ILE A 363 -2.88 11.26 -11.14
C ILE A 363 -3.02 11.56 -12.63
N GLN A 364 -3.23 12.82 -12.98
CA GLN A 364 -3.24 13.27 -14.36
C GLN A 364 -1.88 13.84 -14.73
N PHE A 365 -1.26 13.23 -15.70
CA PHE A 365 -0.07 13.78 -16.38
C PHE A 365 -0.52 14.54 -17.61
N ALA A 366 0.13 15.68 -17.88
CA ALA A 366 -0.09 16.48 -19.07
C ALA A 366 1.23 16.79 -19.76
N GLY A 367 1.21 16.72 -21.08
CA GLY A 367 2.42 16.95 -21.88
C GLY A 367 2.17 16.81 -23.37
N LYS A 368 3.19 16.40 -24.08
CA LYS A 368 3.13 16.10 -25.50
C LYS A 368 3.78 14.77 -25.79
N LYS A 369 3.01 13.82 -26.30
CA LYS A 369 3.45 12.46 -26.63
C LYS A 369 4.70 12.45 -27.49
N GLY A 370 5.68 11.65 -27.08
CA GLY A 370 6.97 11.51 -27.77
C GLY A 370 7.90 12.71 -27.63
N VAL A 371 7.56 13.73 -26.83
CA VAL A 371 8.42 14.88 -26.57
C VAL A 371 9.02 14.78 -25.16
N LYS A 372 10.28 14.40 -25.10
CA LYS A 372 11.01 14.25 -23.82
C LYS A 372 10.98 15.55 -23.03
N GLY A 373 10.69 15.43 -21.72
CA GLY A 373 10.70 16.56 -20.77
C GLY A 373 9.50 17.52 -20.90
N SER A 374 8.49 17.17 -21.71
CA SER A 374 7.26 17.97 -21.81
C SER A 374 6.21 17.59 -20.76
N TRP A 375 6.36 16.42 -20.14
CA TRP A 375 5.37 15.87 -19.23
C TRP A 375 5.58 16.34 -17.80
N ARG A 376 4.49 16.52 -17.10
CA ARG A 376 4.43 16.84 -15.66
C ARG A 376 3.17 16.29 -15.04
N VAL A 377 3.18 16.08 -13.75
CA VAL A 377 1.93 15.89 -12.98
C VAL A 377 1.17 17.23 -13.01
N ASN A 378 0.02 17.22 -13.62
CA ASN A 378 -0.85 18.38 -13.74
C ASN A 378 -1.84 18.47 -12.58
N ARG A 379 -2.35 17.31 -12.13
CA ARG A 379 -3.39 17.24 -11.13
C ARG A 379 -3.34 15.89 -10.41
N ILE A 380 -3.60 15.93 -9.11
CA ILE A 380 -3.87 14.74 -8.30
C ILE A 380 -5.26 14.92 -7.69
N ASP A 381 -6.18 14.03 -8.05
CA ASP A 381 -7.48 13.89 -7.39
C ASP A 381 -7.42 12.67 -6.50
N TRP A 382 -8.01 12.75 -5.32
CA TRP A 382 -8.04 11.62 -4.41
C TRP A 382 -9.35 11.55 -3.65
N VAL A 383 -9.72 10.33 -3.27
CA VAL A 383 -10.86 10.06 -2.41
C VAL A 383 -10.41 9.17 -1.26
N PRO A 384 -10.66 9.57 0.00
CA PRO A 384 -10.44 8.68 1.13
C PRO A 384 -11.47 7.55 1.08
N THR A 385 -11.05 6.37 1.46
CA THR A 385 -11.84 5.15 1.38
C THR A 385 -11.80 4.38 2.69
N ALA A 386 -12.78 3.52 2.90
CA ALA A 386 -12.79 2.61 4.04
C ALA A 386 -13.30 1.23 3.63
N ASN A 387 -12.74 0.21 4.26
CA ASN A 387 -13.27 -1.15 4.29
C ASN A 387 -14.17 -1.29 5.52
N VAL A 388 -15.43 -1.61 5.33
CA VAL A 388 -16.44 -1.69 6.40
C VAL A 388 -16.90 -3.13 6.57
N HIS A 389 -16.93 -3.61 7.82
CA HIS A 389 -17.22 -5.00 8.18
C HIS A 389 -18.51 -5.15 9.01
N GLN A 390 -19.52 -4.33 8.76
CA GLN A 390 -20.80 -4.39 9.49
C GLN A 390 -21.80 -5.32 8.78
N GLY A 391 -21.65 -6.61 9.03
CA GLY A 391 -22.54 -7.65 8.45
C GLY A 391 -22.15 -8.09 7.05
N ASN A 392 -21.58 -7.21 6.25
CA ASN A 392 -20.99 -7.49 4.93
C ASN A 392 -19.66 -6.75 4.84
N TYR A 393 -18.72 -7.32 4.08
CA TYR A 393 -17.52 -6.60 3.70
C TYR A 393 -17.84 -5.67 2.54
N GLN A 394 -17.57 -4.38 2.71
CA GLN A 394 -17.85 -3.36 1.71
C GLN A 394 -16.71 -2.36 1.63
N TRP A 395 -16.34 -2.01 0.41
CA TRP A 395 -15.49 -0.86 0.15
C TRP A 395 -16.36 0.39 -0.02
N CYS A 396 -15.99 1.49 0.63
CA CYS A 396 -16.75 2.73 0.61
C CYS A 396 -15.84 3.96 0.41
N PRO A 397 -16.26 4.93 -0.41
CA PRO A 397 -15.69 6.26 -0.34
C PRO A 397 -16.17 6.95 0.95
N ILE A 398 -15.28 7.76 1.55
CA ILE A 398 -15.60 8.54 2.74
C ILE A 398 -15.95 9.96 2.32
N SER A 399 -17.05 10.50 2.83
CA SER A 399 -17.45 11.90 2.64
C SER A 399 -18.03 12.48 3.92
N SER A 400 -18.36 13.78 3.93
CA SER A 400 -19.03 14.42 5.07
C SER A 400 -20.39 13.79 5.38
N ASP A 401 -21.09 13.32 4.35
CA ASP A 401 -22.42 12.72 4.46
C ASP A 401 -22.34 11.23 4.77
N HIS A 402 -21.18 10.62 4.54
CA HIS A 402 -20.87 9.22 4.76
C HIS A 402 -19.51 9.09 5.46
N PRO A 403 -19.49 9.32 6.80
CA PRO A 403 -18.27 9.19 7.58
C PRO A 403 -17.84 7.72 7.71
N ILE A 404 -16.60 7.52 8.17
CA ILE A 404 -16.03 6.18 8.40
C ILE A 404 -17.02 5.29 9.18
N GLY A 405 -17.21 4.07 8.69
CA GLY A 405 -18.11 3.08 9.31
C GLY A 405 -19.54 3.10 8.78
N THR A 406 -19.87 3.98 7.86
CA THR A 406 -21.17 4.01 7.18
C THR A 406 -20.97 3.88 5.68
N CYS A 407 -21.23 2.70 5.12
CA CYS A 407 -21.51 2.57 3.69
C CYS A 407 -22.99 2.81 3.42
N TRP A 408 -23.36 3.26 2.25
CA TRP A 408 -24.76 3.44 1.81
C TRP A 408 -25.50 2.13 1.63
#